data_db5122d4a99a89942f7b1e3b89ecacb9
#
_entry.id   db5122d4a99a89942f7b1e3b89ecacb9
#
_cell.length_a   1.000
_cell.length_b   1.000
_cell.length_c   1.000
_cell.angle_alpha   90.00
_cell.angle_beta   90.00
_cell.angle_gamma   90.00
#
_symmetry.space_group_name_H-M   'P 1'
#
loop_
_entity.id
_entity.type
_entity.pdbx_description
1 polymer ?
#
loop_
_entity_poly.entity_id
_entity_poly.type
_entity_poly.pdbx_seq_one_letter_code
_entity_poly.pdbx_strand_id
1 'polypeptide(L)'
;IREYGGREICAEVYIDKAAWLRGLGASYMDEVLQVCDEGVKRYPAYKRINELRNIRESVLQPYLNVSTQESVYPGDSLELNVGYRNLKGFTLNLYRTNLSEVPWMDAGINKAFYQKHARKLSATHFELKSSDSKSGKEGELLSGLQRMVLKCHVPDELGIYILQIVPDAATARTAEHFLVSTRFKVLTLSLPDNKMEVVTVDSRSGQPLSG
;
A
#
# COMPACT_ATOMS: atom_id res chain seq x y z
N ILE A 1 20.42 5.20 -33.28
CA ILE A 1 20.65 3.77 -32.91
C ILE A 1 20.97 2.92 -34.14
N ARG A 2 20.31 3.15 -35.31
CA ARG A 2 20.56 2.33 -36.51
C ARG A 2 22.02 2.42 -37.01
N GLU A 3 22.65 3.58 -36.94
CA GLU A 3 23.99 3.86 -37.48
C GLU A 3 25.12 3.51 -36.49
N TYR A 4 24.88 3.63 -35.18
CA TYR A 4 25.88 3.46 -34.12
C TYR A 4 25.58 2.29 -33.19
N GLY A 5 24.55 1.50 -33.47
CA GLY A 5 24.02 0.48 -32.57
C GLY A 5 24.93 -0.69 -32.19
N GLY A 6 26.12 -0.78 -32.82
CA GLY A 6 27.15 -1.74 -32.46
C GLY A 6 28.09 -1.29 -31.32
N ARG A 7 27.97 -0.04 -30.86
CA ARG A 7 28.84 0.49 -29.80
C ARG A 7 28.19 0.29 -28.43
N GLU A 8 28.93 -0.25 -27.47
CA GLU A 8 28.44 -0.50 -26.09
C GLU A 8 27.86 0.76 -25.42
N ILE A 9 28.38 1.95 -25.74
CA ILE A 9 27.87 3.23 -25.20
C ILE A 9 26.40 3.47 -25.54
N CYS A 10 25.84 2.83 -26.58
CA CYS A 10 24.44 2.94 -26.91
C CYS A 10 23.54 2.31 -25.84
N ALA A 11 24.08 1.52 -24.89
CA ALA A 11 23.36 1.06 -23.72
C ALA A 11 22.84 2.22 -22.86
N GLU A 12 23.54 3.37 -22.82
CA GLU A 12 23.08 4.57 -22.10
C GLU A 12 21.72 5.05 -22.61
N VAL A 13 21.47 4.99 -23.91
CA VAL A 13 20.18 5.39 -24.49
C VAL A 13 19.03 4.51 -23.98
N TYR A 14 19.29 3.21 -23.75
CA TYR A 14 18.30 2.32 -23.16
C TYR A 14 18.08 2.61 -21.68
N ILE A 15 19.15 2.92 -20.93
CA ILE A 15 19.07 3.29 -19.50
C ILE A 15 18.24 4.57 -19.36
N ASP A 16 18.57 5.62 -20.12
CA ASP A 16 17.88 6.90 -20.08
C ASP A 16 16.42 6.75 -20.53
N LYS A 17 16.15 6.00 -21.60
CA LYS A 17 14.79 5.73 -22.07
C LYS A 17 13.98 4.98 -21.02
N ALA A 18 14.52 3.95 -20.40
CA ALA A 18 13.83 3.19 -19.37
C ALA A 18 13.52 4.05 -18.12
N ALA A 19 14.49 4.88 -17.70
CA ALA A 19 14.31 5.80 -16.57
C ALA A 19 13.25 6.86 -16.87
N TRP A 20 13.27 7.44 -18.07
CA TRP A 20 12.30 8.42 -18.53
C TRP A 20 10.88 7.83 -18.58
N LEU A 21 10.70 6.67 -19.25
CA LEU A 21 9.41 5.99 -19.34
C LEU A 21 8.85 5.66 -17.97
N ARG A 22 9.70 5.18 -17.04
CA ARG A 22 9.30 4.91 -15.66
C ARG A 22 8.75 6.16 -14.97
N GLY A 23 9.35 7.32 -15.24
CA GLY A 23 8.91 8.63 -14.73
C GLY A 23 7.54 9.07 -15.26
N LEU A 24 7.11 8.59 -16.42
CA LEU A 24 5.81 8.90 -17.02
C LEU A 24 4.64 8.17 -16.32
N GLY A 25 4.91 7.14 -15.52
CA GLY A 25 3.90 6.48 -14.69
C GLY A 25 3.52 5.07 -15.12
N ALA A 26 2.50 4.54 -14.45
CA ALA A 26 2.13 3.12 -14.51
C ALA A 26 1.78 2.60 -15.92
N SER A 27 1.24 3.44 -16.79
CA SER A 27 0.83 3.06 -18.15
C SER A 27 2.00 2.66 -19.07
N TYR A 28 3.22 3.03 -18.70
CA TYR A 28 4.42 2.80 -19.51
C TYR A 28 5.27 1.63 -19.02
N MET A 29 4.86 0.92 -17.98
CA MET A 29 5.69 -0.12 -17.36
C MET A 29 5.99 -1.29 -18.29
N ASP A 30 5.06 -1.67 -19.17
CA ASP A 30 5.31 -2.71 -20.17
C ASP A 30 6.39 -2.28 -21.18
N GLU A 31 6.36 -1.01 -21.59
CA GLU A 31 7.40 -0.46 -22.46
C GLU A 31 8.74 -0.35 -21.75
N VAL A 32 8.74 -0.02 -20.44
CA VAL A 32 9.95 -0.06 -19.60
C VAL A 32 10.58 -1.44 -19.61
N LEU A 33 9.78 -2.49 -19.40
CA LEU A 33 10.27 -3.88 -19.42
C LEU A 33 10.87 -4.26 -20.77
N GLN A 34 10.18 -3.92 -21.87
CA GLN A 34 10.68 -4.18 -23.22
C GLN A 34 12.03 -3.48 -23.48
N VAL A 35 12.15 -2.20 -23.09
CA VAL A 35 13.39 -1.43 -23.23
C VAL A 35 14.51 -2.05 -22.40
N CYS A 36 14.22 -2.46 -21.16
CA CYS A 36 15.20 -3.12 -20.29
C CYS A 36 15.68 -4.45 -20.89
N ASP A 37 14.74 -5.30 -21.33
CA ASP A 37 15.06 -6.62 -21.89
C ASP A 37 15.87 -6.50 -23.18
N GLU A 38 15.49 -5.56 -24.07
CA GLU A 38 16.26 -5.31 -25.30
C GLU A 38 17.66 -4.79 -25.01
N GLY A 39 17.79 -3.82 -24.09
CA GLY A 39 19.07 -3.23 -23.71
C GLY A 39 20.01 -4.26 -23.10
N VAL A 40 19.52 -5.09 -22.17
CA VAL A 40 20.30 -6.18 -21.54
C VAL A 40 20.73 -7.23 -22.56
N LYS A 41 19.83 -7.60 -23.47
CA LYS A 41 20.11 -8.57 -24.53
C LYS A 41 21.19 -8.05 -25.51
N ARG A 42 21.14 -6.77 -25.85
CA ARG A 42 21.99 -6.16 -26.87
C ARG A 42 23.37 -5.78 -26.36
N TYR A 43 23.47 -5.38 -25.08
CA TYR A 43 24.69 -4.87 -24.46
C TYR A 43 25.02 -5.55 -23.11
N PRO A 44 25.10 -6.89 -23.06
CA PRO A 44 25.20 -7.63 -21.79
C PRO A 44 26.47 -7.33 -21.00
N ALA A 45 27.55 -6.93 -21.68
CA ALA A 45 28.85 -6.64 -21.08
C ALA A 45 29.04 -5.16 -20.71
N TYR A 46 28.06 -4.29 -21.01
CA TYR A 46 28.22 -2.88 -20.70
C TYR A 46 28.32 -2.63 -19.18
N LYS A 47 29.30 -1.81 -18.77
CA LYS A 47 29.65 -1.58 -17.35
C LYS A 47 28.47 -1.16 -16.46
N ARG A 48 27.47 -0.46 -17.00
CA ARG A 48 26.28 0.00 -16.26
C ARG A 48 25.02 -0.80 -16.57
N ILE A 49 25.13 -1.95 -17.22
CA ILE A 49 23.98 -2.75 -17.63
C ILE A 49 23.09 -3.19 -16.45
N ASN A 50 23.65 -3.26 -15.25
CA ASN A 50 22.91 -3.57 -14.04
C ASN A 50 21.85 -2.52 -13.70
N GLU A 51 21.96 -1.30 -14.20
CA GLU A 51 20.89 -0.29 -14.02
C GLU A 51 19.60 -0.71 -14.72
N LEU A 52 19.68 -1.24 -15.96
CA LEU A 52 18.50 -1.80 -16.62
C LEU A 52 17.93 -3.02 -15.89
N ARG A 53 18.79 -3.89 -15.37
CA ARG A 53 18.36 -5.04 -14.56
C ARG A 53 17.64 -4.59 -13.29
N ASN A 54 18.17 -3.59 -12.59
CA ASN A 54 17.57 -3.03 -11.39
C ASN A 54 16.24 -2.32 -11.69
N ILE A 55 16.15 -1.56 -12.79
CA ILE A 55 14.90 -0.95 -13.23
C ILE A 55 13.86 -2.03 -13.50
N ARG A 56 14.21 -3.05 -14.27
CA ARG A 56 13.35 -4.19 -14.58
C ARG A 56 12.84 -4.88 -13.30
N GLU A 57 13.75 -5.20 -12.41
CA GLU A 57 13.39 -5.84 -11.14
C GLU A 57 12.46 -4.97 -10.30
N SER A 58 12.72 -3.67 -10.21
CA SER A 58 11.85 -2.73 -9.49
C SER A 58 10.42 -2.66 -10.06
N VAL A 59 10.27 -2.83 -11.38
CA VAL A 59 8.96 -2.88 -12.02
C VAL A 59 8.24 -4.20 -11.73
N LEU A 60 8.97 -5.31 -11.68
CA LEU A 60 8.42 -6.65 -11.44
C LEU A 60 8.19 -6.95 -9.95
N GLN A 61 8.76 -6.17 -9.04
CA GLN A 61 8.56 -6.38 -7.61
C GLN A 61 7.08 -6.31 -7.22
N PRO A 62 6.60 -7.25 -6.38
CA PRO A 62 5.28 -7.17 -5.80
C PRO A 62 5.11 -5.88 -4.99
N TYR A 63 3.98 -5.22 -5.18
CA TYR A 63 3.64 -3.99 -4.48
C TYR A 63 2.23 -4.07 -3.92
N LEU A 64 2.07 -3.67 -2.67
CA LEU A 64 0.78 -3.52 -2.01
C LEU A 64 0.80 -2.24 -1.17
N ASN A 65 -0.20 -1.41 -1.39
CA ASN A 65 -0.49 -0.27 -0.54
C ASN A 65 -1.98 -0.29 -0.19
N VAL A 66 -2.28 -0.15 1.08
CA VAL A 66 -3.66 -0.04 1.54
C VAL A 66 -3.77 1.24 2.34
N SER A 67 -4.76 2.05 2.04
CA SER A 67 -5.11 3.23 2.81
C SER A 67 -6.56 3.16 3.27
N THR A 68 -6.83 3.68 4.45
CA THR A 68 -8.14 3.64 5.08
C THR A 68 -8.32 4.83 6.01
N GLN A 69 -9.53 4.99 6.53
CA GLN A 69 -9.82 5.96 7.57
C GLN A 69 -9.19 5.52 8.90
N GLU A 70 -8.76 6.50 9.70
CA GLU A 70 -8.18 6.24 11.03
C GLU A 70 -9.25 5.96 12.09
N SER A 71 -10.49 6.38 11.85
CA SER A 71 -11.60 6.18 12.77
C SER A 71 -12.87 5.80 12.03
N VAL A 72 -13.71 5.01 12.72
CA VAL A 72 -14.98 4.50 12.19
C VAL A 72 -16.01 4.44 13.30
N TYR A 73 -17.29 4.57 12.97
CA TYR A 73 -18.37 4.34 13.91
C TYR A 73 -18.53 2.84 14.17
N PRO A 74 -18.81 2.40 15.42
CA PRO A 74 -19.01 0.97 15.72
C PRO A 74 -20.06 0.33 14.82
N GLY A 75 -19.75 -0.84 14.27
CA GLY A 75 -20.62 -1.58 13.36
C GLY A 75 -20.69 -1.08 11.92
N ASP A 76 -20.01 0.01 11.59
CA ASP A 76 -19.97 0.49 10.20
C ASP A 76 -18.98 -0.31 9.34
N SER A 77 -19.15 -0.17 8.04
CA SER A 77 -18.21 -0.71 7.07
C SER A 77 -17.06 0.27 6.84
N LEU A 78 -15.85 -0.22 6.96
CA LEU A 78 -14.63 0.50 6.64
C LEU A 78 -14.28 0.29 5.17
N GLU A 79 -13.97 1.37 4.46
CA GLU A 79 -13.47 1.29 3.10
C GLU A 79 -11.93 1.24 3.09
N LEU A 80 -11.41 0.24 2.39
CA LEU A 80 -9.98 0.04 2.16
C LEU A 80 -9.68 0.36 0.69
N ASN A 81 -8.89 1.39 0.45
CA ASN A 81 -8.38 1.69 -0.88
C ASN A 81 -7.08 0.89 -1.09
N VAL A 82 -7.13 -0.08 -1.98
CA VAL A 82 -6.05 -1.01 -2.23
C VAL A 82 -5.40 -0.70 -3.57
N GLY A 83 -4.12 -0.35 -3.53
CA GLY A 83 -3.25 -0.26 -4.71
C GLY A 83 -2.28 -1.44 -4.74
N TYR A 84 -2.23 -2.18 -5.83
CA TYR A 84 -1.39 -3.37 -5.91
C TYR A 84 -0.78 -3.57 -7.30
N ARG A 85 0.30 -4.34 -7.34
CA ARG A 85 0.98 -4.77 -8.56
C ARG A 85 1.70 -6.08 -8.30
N ASN A 86 1.65 -6.99 -9.27
CA ASN A 86 2.34 -8.30 -9.23
C ASN A 86 2.01 -9.12 -7.97
N LEU A 87 0.79 -9.04 -7.48
CA LEU A 87 0.27 -9.80 -6.35
C LEU A 87 -0.95 -10.61 -6.75
N LYS A 88 -1.06 -11.82 -6.23
CA LYS A 88 -2.22 -12.69 -6.41
C LYS A 88 -3.28 -12.49 -5.34
N GLY A 89 -2.87 -12.04 -4.16
CA GLY A 89 -3.76 -11.81 -3.03
C GLY A 89 -3.04 -11.23 -1.82
N PHE A 90 -3.82 -11.00 -0.78
CA PHE A 90 -3.34 -10.63 0.54
C PHE A 90 -4.32 -11.08 1.62
N THR A 91 -3.84 -11.23 2.83
CA THR A 91 -4.68 -11.52 4.00
C THR A 91 -4.80 -10.28 4.87
N LEU A 92 -6.05 -9.88 5.17
CA LEU A 92 -6.38 -8.86 6.15
C LEU A 92 -6.65 -9.53 7.49
N ASN A 93 -5.81 -9.28 8.46
CA ASN A 93 -6.00 -9.68 9.84
C ASN A 93 -6.53 -8.49 10.65
N LEU A 94 -7.61 -8.69 11.36
CA LEU A 94 -8.16 -7.71 12.30
C LEU A 94 -7.82 -8.15 13.71
N TYR A 95 -7.21 -7.24 14.47
CA TYR A 95 -6.90 -7.44 15.89
C TYR A 95 -7.60 -6.38 16.73
N ARG A 96 -8.08 -6.75 17.91
CA ARG A 96 -8.45 -5.83 18.97
C ARG A 96 -7.28 -5.67 19.93
N THR A 97 -7.04 -4.46 20.38
CA THR A 97 -5.97 -4.16 21.33
C THR A 97 -6.51 -3.79 22.70
N ASN A 98 -5.68 -3.88 23.75
CA ASN A 98 -5.93 -3.35 25.06
C ASN A 98 -5.19 -2.02 25.30
N LEU A 99 -4.99 -1.23 24.27
CA LEU A 99 -4.17 0.00 24.29
C LEU A 99 -4.72 1.11 25.19
N SER A 100 -5.97 0.98 25.68
CA SER A 100 -6.48 1.87 26.75
C SER A 100 -5.65 1.82 28.04
N GLU A 101 -4.90 0.73 28.24
CA GLU A 101 -4.05 0.49 29.43
C GLU A 101 -2.58 0.79 29.19
N VAL A 102 -2.18 1.00 27.93
CA VAL A 102 -0.78 1.22 27.54
C VAL A 102 -0.69 2.49 26.69
N PRO A 103 0.25 3.40 26.95
CA PRO A 103 0.52 4.51 26.04
C PRO A 103 0.86 3.98 24.65
N TRP A 104 -0.08 4.05 23.74
CA TRP A 104 0.03 3.45 22.40
C TRP A 104 1.12 4.11 21.54
N MET A 105 1.48 5.35 21.84
CA MET A 105 2.52 6.09 21.13
C MET A 105 3.93 5.50 21.29
N ASP A 106 4.17 4.76 22.38
CA ASP A 106 5.47 4.15 22.68
C ASP A 106 5.52 2.66 22.32
N ALA A 107 4.40 2.08 21.92
CA ALA A 107 4.31 0.67 21.57
C ALA A 107 4.74 0.44 20.13
N GLY A 108 6.00 0.11 19.91
CA GLY A 108 6.42 -0.44 18.61
C GLY A 108 5.64 -1.71 18.28
N ILE A 109 4.96 -1.74 17.13
CA ILE A 109 4.22 -2.93 16.69
C ILE A 109 5.22 -3.99 16.24
N ASN A 110 5.39 -5.00 17.08
CA ASN A 110 6.26 -6.15 16.83
C ASN A 110 5.60 -7.44 17.34
N LYS A 111 6.27 -8.57 17.18
CA LYS A 111 5.74 -9.87 17.62
C LYS A 111 5.37 -9.90 19.11
N ALA A 112 6.17 -9.28 19.97
CA ALA A 112 5.89 -9.22 21.40
C ALA A 112 4.67 -8.36 21.71
N PHE A 113 4.47 -7.27 20.98
CA PHE A 113 3.27 -6.44 21.06
C PHE A 113 2.02 -7.25 20.76
N TYR A 114 1.99 -7.98 19.63
CA TYR A 114 0.83 -8.82 19.29
C TYR A 114 0.52 -9.87 20.36
N GLN A 115 1.54 -10.51 20.89
CA GLN A 115 1.35 -11.54 21.94
C GLN A 115 0.77 -10.97 23.23
N LYS A 116 1.15 -9.75 23.60
CA LYS A 116 0.80 -9.15 24.89
C LYS A 116 -0.43 -8.27 24.83
N HIS A 117 -0.62 -7.54 23.72
CA HIS A 117 -1.57 -6.44 23.64
C HIS A 117 -2.64 -6.58 22.53
N ALA A 118 -2.58 -7.61 21.71
CA ALA A 118 -3.49 -7.78 20.61
C ALA A 118 -4.12 -9.17 20.56
N ARG A 119 -5.45 -9.20 20.44
CA ARG A 119 -6.23 -10.42 20.23
C ARG A 119 -6.73 -10.45 18.79
N LYS A 120 -6.36 -11.46 18.02
CA LYS A 120 -6.86 -11.65 16.67
C LYS A 120 -8.36 -11.95 16.70
N LEU A 121 -9.13 -11.20 15.92
CA LEU A 121 -10.57 -11.36 15.78
C LEU A 121 -10.92 -12.11 14.51
N SER A 122 -10.31 -11.75 13.39
CA SER A 122 -10.59 -12.36 12.10
C SER A 122 -9.37 -12.37 11.19
N ALA A 123 -9.43 -13.21 10.16
CA ALA A 123 -8.53 -13.21 9.03
C ALA A 123 -9.37 -13.42 7.77
N THR A 124 -9.26 -12.51 6.83
CA THR A 124 -9.96 -12.60 5.54
C THR A 124 -8.93 -12.53 4.43
N HIS A 125 -8.94 -13.55 3.57
CA HIS A 125 -8.10 -13.56 2.38
C HIS A 125 -8.84 -12.93 1.21
N PHE A 126 -8.14 -12.05 0.48
CA PHE A 126 -8.63 -11.41 -0.72
C PHE A 126 -7.81 -11.84 -1.92
N GLU A 127 -8.46 -12.45 -2.90
CA GLU A 127 -7.85 -12.73 -4.19
C GLU A 127 -7.87 -11.45 -5.04
N LEU A 128 -6.73 -11.09 -5.56
CA LEU A 128 -6.56 -9.95 -6.45
C LEU A 128 -6.68 -10.45 -7.89
N LYS A 129 -7.72 -9.97 -8.59
CA LYS A 129 -7.87 -10.29 -10.00
C LYS A 129 -6.77 -9.59 -10.79
N SER A 130 -6.07 -10.33 -11.62
CA SER A 130 -5.30 -9.71 -12.69
C SER A 130 -6.34 -9.04 -13.60
N SER A 131 -6.33 -7.71 -13.67
CA SER A 131 -7.17 -7.03 -14.66
C SER A 131 -6.71 -7.46 -16.04
N ASP A 132 -7.68 -7.68 -16.93
CA ASP A 132 -7.47 -8.08 -18.31
C ASP A 132 -6.37 -7.25 -18.98
N SER A 133 -5.14 -7.76 -18.93
CA SER A 133 -4.15 -7.33 -19.90
C SER A 133 -4.64 -7.82 -21.26
N LYS A 134 -4.63 -6.96 -22.26
CA LYS A 134 -5.02 -7.27 -23.64
C LYS A 134 -4.17 -8.40 -24.28
N SER A 135 -3.21 -8.94 -23.57
CA SER A 135 -2.43 -10.14 -23.95
C SER A 135 -2.91 -11.31 -23.08
N GLY A 136 -3.82 -12.11 -23.60
CA GLY A 136 -4.48 -13.23 -22.92
C GLY A 136 -3.59 -14.42 -22.58
N LYS A 137 -2.44 -14.22 -21.97
CA LYS A 137 -1.61 -15.29 -21.42
C LYS A 137 -1.78 -15.35 -19.91
N GLU A 138 -2.43 -16.40 -19.47
CA GLU A 138 -2.56 -16.78 -18.06
C GLU A 138 -1.16 -16.88 -17.42
N GLY A 139 -0.90 -16.05 -16.39
CA GLY A 139 0.36 -16.06 -15.67
C GLY A 139 1.33 -14.90 -15.95
N GLU A 140 0.99 -13.96 -16.83
CA GLU A 140 1.81 -12.78 -17.08
C GLU A 140 1.70 -11.79 -15.92
N LEU A 141 2.84 -11.43 -15.31
CA LEU A 141 2.91 -10.46 -14.22
C LEU A 141 2.49 -9.08 -14.73
N LEU A 142 1.50 -8.46 -14.07
CA LEU A 142 1.03 -7.13 -14.43
C LEU A 142 2.06 -6.08 -13.99
N SER A 143 2.60 -5.35 -14.92
CA SER A 143 3.54 -4.25 -14.66
C SER A 143 2.84 -2.98 -14.19
N GLY A 144 1.55 -2.81 -14.48
CA GLY A 144 0.74 -1.65 -14.11
C GLY A 144 0.20 -1.69 -12.69
N LEU A 145 0.09 -0.52 -12.03
CA LEU A 145 -0.56 -0.36 -10.74
C LEU A 145 -2.07 -0.53 -10.88
N GLN A 146 -2.63 -1.53 -10.22
CA GLN A 146 -4.06 -1.78 -10.12
C GLN A 146 -4.62 -1.10 -8.86
N ARG A 147 -5.92 -0.75 -8.89
CA ARG A 147 -6.63 -0.15 -7.75
C ARG A 147 -7.99 -0.81 -7.57
N MET A 148 -8.35 -1.03 -6.32
CA MET A 148 -9.68 -1.50 -5.95
C MET A 148 -10.10 -0.92 -4.60
N VAL A 149 -11.40 -0.91 -4.34
CA VAL A 149 -11.97 -0.55 -3.04
C VAL A 149 -12.60 -1.80 -2.45
N LEU A 150 -12.22 -2.13 -1.24
CA LEU A 150 -12.80 -3.22 -0.47
C LEU A 150 -13.56 -2.66 0.72
N LYS A 151 -14.59 -3.38 1.17
CA LYS A 151 -15.32 -3.08 2.39
C LYS A 151 -15.03 -4.14 3.44
N CYS A 152 -14.67 -3.69 4.63
CA CYS A 152 -14.43 -4.54 5.78
C CYS A 152 -15.40 -4.15 6.89
N HIS A 153 -16.07 -5.14 7.49
CA HIS A 153 -16.94 -4.90 8.63
C HIS A 153 -16.09 -4.67 9.90
N VAL A 154 -16.42 -3.62 10.63
CA VAL A 154 -15.80 -3.31 11.92
C VAL A 154 -16.74 -3.77 13.03
N PRO A 155 -16.23 -4.41 14.11
CA PRO A 155 -17.05 -4.84 15.22
C PRO A 155 -17.83 -3.68 15.88
N ASP A 156 -18.98 -3.99 16.47
CA ASP A 156 -19.84 -3.00 17.18
C ASP A 156 -19.22 -2.45 18.47
N GLU A 157 -18.10 -3.02 18.89
CA GLU A 157 -17.42 -2.64 20.12
C GLU A 157 -16.51 -1.43 19.93
N LEU A 158 -16.57 -0.50 20.88
CA LEU A 158 -15.63 0.61 20.97
C LEU A 158 -14.20 0.09 21.26
N GLY A 159 -13.20 0.74 20.72
CA GLY A 159 -11.81 0.40 21.02
C GLY A 159 -10.83 0.70 19.92
N ILE A 160 -9.60 0.28 20.14
CA ILE A 160 -8.52 0.43 19.19
C ILE A 160 -8.22 -0.92 18.56
N TYR A 161 -8.22 -0.93 17.26
CA TYR A 161 -7.98 -2.10 16.43
C TYR A 161 -6.70 -1.93 15.62
N ILE A 162 -6.14 -3.04 15.16
CA ILE A 162 -5.07 -3.06 14.17
C ILE A 162 -5.56 -3.85 12.97
N LEU A 163 -5.45 -3.23 11.81
CA LEU A 163 -5.57 -3.87 10.51
C LEU A 163 -4.16 -4.23 10.04
N GLN A 164 -3.84 -5.51 10.01
CA GLN A 164 -2.58 -6.02 9.48
C GLN A 164 -2.83 -6.62 8.12
N ILE A 165 -2.15 -6.10 7.11
CA ILE A 165 -2.28 -6.51 5.72
C ILE A 165 -1.04 -7.29 5.34
N VAL A 166 -1.18 -8.59 5.14
CA VAL A 166 -0.09 -9.52 4.81
C VAL A 166 -0.22 -9.94 3.36
N PRO A 167 0.67 -9.45 2.46
CA PRO A 167 0.67 -9.87 1.06
C PRO A 167 1.09 -11.33 0.90
N ASP A 168 0.59 -12.01 -0.13
CA ASP A 168 0.95 -13.40 -0.44
C ASP A 168 2.40 -13.56 -0.92
N ALA A 169 3.01 -12.48 -1.40
CA ALA A 169 4.40 -12.47 -1.81
C ALA A 169 5.33 -12.11 -0.65
N ALA A 170 6.26 -12.98 -0.30
CA ALA A 170 7.21 -12.78 0.80
C ALA A 170 8.12 -11.54 0.65
N THR A 171 8.30 -11.06 -0.58
CA THR A 171 9.10 -9.86 -0.90
C THR A 171 8.33 -8.55 -0.69
N ALA A 172 7.00 -8.59 -0.59
CA ALA A 172 6.18 -7.42 -0.29
C ALA A 172 6.06 -7.21 1.22
N ARG A 173 6.02 -5.95 1.64
CA ARG A 173 5.96 -5.62 3.07
C ARG A 173 4.55 -5.77 3.62
N THR A 174 4.45 -6.35 4.80
CA THR A 174 3.26 -6.27 5.65
C THR A 174 3.01 -4.81 6.02
N ALA A 175 1.77 -4.35 5.87
CA ALA A 175 1.34 -3.03 6.32
C ALA A 175 0.44 -3.15 7.55
N GLU A 176 0.47 -2.15 8.41
CA GLU A 176 -0.30 -2.11 9.65
C GLU A 176 -0.91 -0.73 9.83
N HIS A 177 -2.21 -0.69 10.14
CA HIS A 177 -2.95 0.54 10.36
C HIS A 177 -3.71 0.45 11.68
N PHE A 178 -3.59 1.47 12.51
CA PHE A 178 -4.48 1.64 13.65
C PHE A 178 -5.84 2.14 13.19
N LEU A 179 -6.88 1.61 13.80
CA LEU A 179 -8.25 2.00 13.57
C LEU A 179 -8.93 2.21 14.92
N VAL A 180 -9.50 3.37 15.11
CA VAL A 180 -10.26 3.69 16.31
C VAL A 180 -11.76 3.54 16.02
N SER A 181 -12.40 2.55 16.66
CA SER A 181 -13.86 2.43 16.66
C SER A 181 -14.41 3.32 17.76
N THR A 182 -15.08 4.42 17.37
CA THR A 182 -15.56 5.45 18.30
C THR A 182 -16.85 6.09 17.84
N ARG A 183 -17.66 6.54 18.81
CA ARG A 183 -18.91 7.28 18.56
C ARG A 183 -18.71 8.79 18.54
N PHE A 184 -17.54 9.26 18.92
CA PHE A 184 -17.28 10.70 19.00
C PHE A 184 -16.08 11.12 18.13
N LYS A 185 -16.10 12.40 17.81
CA LYS A 185 -15.00 13.09 17.10
C LYS A 185 -14.59 14.31 17.91
N VAL A 186 -13.30 14.56 17.97
CA VAL A 186 -12.76 15.77 18.59
C VAL A 186 -12.51 16.77 17.49
N LEU A 187 -13.12 17.93 17.59
CA LEU A 187 -12.88 19.08 16.71
C LEU A 187 -12.02 20.08 17.45
N THR A 188 -10.97 20.55 16.80
CA THR A 188 -10.09 21.58 17.35
C THR A 188 -10.16 22.83 16.50
N LEU A 189 -10.38 23.97 17.12
CA LEU A 189 -10.39 25.28 16.49
C LEU A 189 -9.29 26.13 17.09
N SER A 190 -8.35 26.58 16.26
CA SER A 190 -7.33 27.54 16.68
C SER A 190 -7.96 28.93 16.76
N LEU A 191 -7.85 29.56 17.91
CA LEU A 191 -8.31 30.91 18.18
C LEU A 191 -7.12 31.89 18.20
N PRO A 192 -7.38 33.22 18.12
CA PRO A 192 -6.33 34.22 18.36
C PRO A 192 -5.65 34.05 19.73
N ASP A 193 -4.45 34.58 19.91
CA ASP A 193 -3.65 34.52 21.13
C ASP A 193 -3.21 33.08 21.53
N ASN A 194 -2.96 32.21 20.56
CA ASN A 194 -2.53 30.82 20.78
C ASN A 194 -3.51 29.99 21.63
N LYS A 195 -4.77 30.38 21.65
CA LYS A 195 -5.83 29.61 22.30
C LYS A 195 -6.35 28.53 21.37
N MET A 196 -6.83 27.45 21.95
CA MET A 196 -7.47 26.34 21.23
C MET A 196 -8.80 26.04 21.89
N GLU A 197 -9.84 25.99 21.08
CA GLU A 197 -11.14 25.44 21.48
C GLU A 197 -11.21 23.98 21.05
N VAL A 198 -11.65 23.11 21.95
CA VAL A 198 -11.81 21.68 21.71
C VAL A 198 -13.26 21.33 21.97
N VAL A 199 -13.91 20.80 20.96
CA VAL A 199 -15.33 20.36 21.05
C VAL A 199 -15.40 18.88 20.71
N THR A 200 -16.04 18.11 21.59
CA THR A 200 -16.36 16.71 21.32
C THR A 200 -17.77 16.61 20.76
N VAL A 201 -17.91 15.97 19.62
CA VAL A 201 -19.19 15.79 18.93
C VAL A 201 -19.46 14.32 18.66
N ASP A 202 -20.72 13.94 18.61
CA ASP A 202 -21.10 12.63 18.06
C ASP A 202 -20.71 12.57 16.58
N SER A 203 -20.01 11.51 16.18
CA SER A 203 -19.40 11.41 14.86
C SER A 203 -20.39 11.23 13.71
N ARG A 204 -21.66 10.87 13.99
CA ARG A 204 -22.72 10.76 12.98
C ARG A 204 -23.58 12.00 12.90
N SER A 205 -24.08 12.47 14.06
CA SER A 205 -25.02 13.60 14.10
C SER A 205 -24.34 14.96 14.10
N GLY A 206 -23.05 15.02 14.47
CA GLY A 206 -22.32 16.27 14.67
C GLY A 206 -22.78 17.06 15.91
N GLN A 207 -23.69 16.50 16.74
CA GLN A 207 -24.17 17.15 17.94
C GLN A 207 -23.07 17.19 19.01
N PRO A 208 -22.87 18.31 19.70
CA PRO A 208 -21.97 18.39 20.83
C PRO A 208 -22.34 17.39 21.91
N LEU A 209 -21.31 16.72 22.45
CA LEU A 209 -21.49 15.83 23.60
C LEU A 209 -21.14 16.63 24.86
N SER A 210 -22.11 16.72 25.78
CA SER A 210 -21.88 17.25 27.12
C SER A 210 -21.11 16.25 27.95
N GLY A 211 -19.97 16.67 28.52
CA GLY A 211 -19.21 15.92 29.52
C GLY A 211 -19.76 16.11 30.90
#